data_62782d701341f4264a2f6c9303832a52
#
_entry.id   62782d701341f4264a2f6c9303832a52
#
_cell.length_a   1.000
_cell.length_b   1.000
_cell.length_c   1.000
_cell.angle_alpha   90.00
_cell.angle_beta   90.00
_cell.angle_gamma   90.00
#
_symmetry.space_group_name_H-M   'P 1'
#
loop_
_entity.id
_entity.type
_entity.pdbx_description
1 polymer ?
#
loop_
_entity_poly.entity_id
_entity_poly.type
_entity_poly.pdbx_seq_one_letter_code
_entity_poly.pdbx_strand_id
1 'polypeptide(L)'
;MEQEIIDFISEHHVASVACCEENIPYCFNCFYSFIKEGSLLVYKSSFNTRHEQILEKHKNVAGTIVPEQVEVATIKGVQFQGVLLNDGIELAMKASASYYSRFPFAMVVPGKIQVIELQQA
;
A
#
# COMPACT_ATOMS: atom_id res chain seq x y z
N MET A 1 -3.25 15.80 4.65
CA MET A 1 -2.94 14.73 5.62
C MET A 1 -2.02 15.28 6.69
N GLU A 2 -2.32 15.03 7.95
CA GLU A 2 -1.53 15.54 9.06
C GLU A 2 -0.11 14.98 9.06
N GLN A 3 0.85 15.78 9.47
CA GLN A 3 2.26 15.38 9.48
C GLN A 3 2.52 14.16 10.36
N GLU A 4 1.83 14.05 11.50
CA GLU A 4 1.96 12.89 12.38
C GLU A 4 1.56 11.59 11.68
N ILE A 5 0.53 11.63 10.86
CA ILE A 5 0.07 10.48 10.07
C ILE A 5 1.09 10.13 8.99
N ILE A 6 1.60 11.14 8.28
CA ILE A 6 2.63 10.95 7.26
C ILE A 6 3.88 10.30 7.87
N ASP A 7 4.30 10.79 9.02
CA ASP A 7 5.48 10.25 9.72
C ASP A 7 5.26 8.79 10.13
N PHE A 8 4.08 8.48 10.65
CA PHE A 8 3.73 7.11 11.03
C PHE A 8 3.77 6.16 9.82
N ILE A 9 3.12 6.54 8.73
CA ILE A 9 3.10 5.73 7.51
C ILE A 9 4.52 5.53 6.98
N SER A 10 5.33 6.57 6.98
CA SER A 10 6.71 6.51 6.47
C SER A 10 7.62 5.63 7.33
N GLU A 11 7.34 5.51 8.62
CA GLU A 11 8.16 4.76 9.56
C GLU A 11 7.93 3.26 9.47
N HIS A 12 6.69 2.83 9.22
CA HIS A 12 6.33 1.42 9.25
C HIS A 12 6.40 0.77 7.88
N HIS A 13 6.28 -0.58 7.82
CA HIS A 13 6.66 -1.36 6.64
C HIS A 13 5.54 -2.22 6.07
N VAL A 14 4.54 -2.57 6.87
CA VAL A 14 3.51 -3.53 6.47
C VAL A 14 2.13 -2.92 6.61
N ALA A 15 1.35 -3.04 5.55
CA ALA A 15 -0.05 -2.64 5.55
C ALA A 15 -0.94 -3.86 5.33
N SER A 16 -2.12 -3.82 5.94
CA SER A 16 -3.22 -4.73 5.62
C SER A 16 -4.18 -3.96 4.73
N VAL A 17 -4.48 -4.50 3.57
CA VAL A 17 -5.31 -3.84 2.56
C VAL A 17 -6.54 -4.69 2.27
N ALA A 18 -7.69 -4.03 2.23
CA ALA A 18 -8.97 -4.65 1.90
C ALA A 18 -9.44 -4.17 0.53
N CYS A 19 -9.91 -5.10 -0.28
CA CYS A 19 -10.58 -4.83 -1.54
C CYS A 19 -11.91 -5.56 -1.56
N CYS A 20 -12.74 -5.28 -2.56
CA CYS A 20 -14.11 -5.80 -2.58
C CYS A 20 -14.57 -6.07 -3.99
N GLU A 21 -15.29 -7.19 -4.17
CA GLU A 21 -15.95 -7.54 -5.42
C GLU A 21 -17.33 -8.10 -5.10
N GLU A 22 -18.35 -7.59 -5.75
CA GLU A 22 -19.74 -8.00 -5.53
C GLU A 22 -20.12 -8.00 -4.05
N ASN A 23 -19.71 -6.95 -3.35
CA ASN A 23 -19.98 -6.77 -1.92
C ASN A 23 -19.31 -7.83 -1.03
N ILE A 24 -18.33 -8.57 -1.55
CA ILE A 24 -17.56 -9.56 -0.77
C ILE A 24 -16.17 -8.98 -0.54
N PRO A 25 -15.79 -8.69 0.71
CA PRO A 25 -14.47 -8.15 1.02
C PRO A 25 -13.40 -9.22 1.01
N TYR A 26 -12.19 -8.81 0.70
CA TYR A 26 -11.00 -9.65 0.71
C TYR A 26 -9.81 -8.83 1.23
N CYS A 27 -9.01 -9.39 2.13
CA CYS A 27 -7.87 -8.70 2.72
C CYS A 27 -6.56 -9.41 2.39
N PHE A 28 -5.51 -8.60 2.29
CA PHE A 28 -4.14 -9.11 2.12
C PHE A 28 -3.16 -8.18 2.83
N ASN A 29 -1.97 -8.70 3.12
CA ASN A 29 -0.89 -7.91 3.70
C ASN A 29 0.18 -7.64 2.63
N CYS A 30 0.84 -6.50 2.74
CA CYS A 30 1.93 -6.16 1.83
C CYS A 30 2.98 -5.31 2.54
N PHE A 31 4.23 -5.51 2.15
CA PHE A 31 5.28 -4.53 2.44
C PHE A 31 5.06 -3.33 1.53
N TYR A 32 5.33 -2.14 2.04
CA TYR A 32 5.09 -0.93 1.27
C TYR A 32 6.20 0.09 1.43
N SER A 33 6.32 0.97 0.45
CA SER A 33 7.01 2.25 0.58
C SER A 33 5.99 3.37 0.40
N PHE A 34 6.34 4.56 0.87
CA PHE A 34 5.42 5.69 0.83
C PHE A 34 6.07 6.89 0.15
N ILE A 35 5.38 7.44 -0.83
CA ILE A 35 5.77 8.68 -1.50
C ILE A 35 4.89 9.78 -0.92
N LYS A 36 5.49 10.69 -0.17
CA LYS A 36 4.75 11.75 0.53
C LYS A 36 4.02 12.67 -0.43
N GLU A 37 4.65 13.02 -1.53
CA GLU A 37 4.05 13.83 -2.59
C GLU A 37 2.93 13.04 -3.26
N GLY A 38 1.69 13.48 -3.07
CA GLY A 38 0.52 12.81 -3.58
C GLY A 38 -0.02 11.70 -2.69
N SER A 39 0.60 11.44 -1.54
CA SER A 39 0.15 10.42 -0.58
C SER A 39 0.02 9.04 -1.23
N LEU A 40 1.10 8.55 -1.81
CA LEU A 40 1.11 7.31 -2.57
C LEU A 40 1.73 6.16 -1.77
N LEU A 41 0.95 5.13 -1.51
CA LEU A 41 1.41 3.89 -0.90
C LEU A 41 1.75 2.92 -2.02
N VAL A 42 3.00 2.45 -2.07
CA VAL A 42 3.52 1.60 -3.13
C VAL A 42 3.80 0.21 -2.58
N TYR A 43 3.29 -0.81 -3.25
CA TYR A 43 3.55 -2.19 -2.85
C TYR A 43 3.82 -3.06 -4.08
N LYS A 44 4.37 -4.24 -3.85
CA LYS A 44 4.61 -5.22 -4.90
C LYS A 44 3.77 -6.45 -4.62
N SER A 45 3.09 -6.94 -5.65
CA SER A 45 2.21 -8.09 -5.54
C SER A 45 2.63 -9.16 -6.54
N SER A 46 2.52 -10.41 -6.14
CA SER A 46 2.71 -11.54 -7.05
C SER A 46 1.64 -11.52 -8.14
N PHE A 47 1.99 -11.99 -9.33
CA PHE A 47 1.05 -12.09 -10.44
C PHE A 47 -0.05 -13.09 -10.10
N ASN A 48 -1.26 -12.84 -10.63
CA ASN A 48 -2.42 -13.75 -10.56
C ASN A 48 -2.91 -14.07 -9.13
N THR A 49 -2.62 -13.22 -8.16
CA THR A 49 -3.21 -13.37 -6.83
C THR A 49 -4.69 -12.99 -6.86
N ARG A 50 -5.43 -13.45 -5.84
CA ARG A 50 -6.85 -13.12 -5.73
C ARG A 50 -7.09 -11.62 -5.67
N HIS A 51 -6.29 -10.89 -4.88
CA HIS A 51 -6.45 -9.44 -4.78
C HIS A 51 -6.09 -8.72 -6.09
N GLU A 52 -5.11 -9.22 -6.84
CA GLU A 52 -4.81 -8.64 -8.16
C GLU A 52 -5.99 -8.80 -9.13
N GLN A 53 -6.65 -9.94 -9.11
CA GLN A 53 -7.84 -10.18 -9.95
C GLN A 53 -8.98 -9.23 -9.58
N ILE A 54 -9.22 -9.05 -8.29
CA ILE A 54 -10.26 -8.13 -7.80
C ILE A 54 -9.92 -6.68 -8.20
N LEU A 55 -8.69 -6.25 -7.95
CA LEU A 55 -8.26 -4.87 -8.16
C LEU A 55 -8.14 -4.47 -9.63
N GLU A 56 -8.11 -5.43 -10.53
CA GLU A 56 -8.15 -5.15 -11.96
C GLU A 56 -9.42 -4.39 -12.35
N LYS A 57 -10.54 -4.67 -11.69
CA LYS A 57 -11.84 -4.06 -11.98
C LYS A 57 -12.37 -3.16 -10.86
N HIS A 58 -11.94 -3.39 -9.63
CA HIS A 58 -12.47 -2.69 -8.45
C HIS A 58 -11.31 -2.00 -7.74
N LYS A 59 -11.14 -0.73 -7.99
CA LYS A 59 -9.95 0.04 -7.58
C LYS A 59 -10.01 0.62 -6.18
N ASN A 60 -11.18 0.64 -5.55
CA ASN A 60 -11.33 1.19 -4.21
C ASN A 60 -10.78 0.22 -3.17
N VAL A 61 -9.98 0.75 -2.26
CA VAL A 61 -9.37 -0.02 -1.18
C VAL A 61 -9.53 0.70 0.15
N ALA A 62 -9.40 -0.06 1.21
CA ALA A 62 -9.23 0.47 2.55
C ALA A 62 -8.12 -0.35 3.21
N GLY A 63 -7.57 0.16 4.28
CA GLY A 63 -6.54 -0.60 4.95
C GLY A 63 -6.16 -0.06 6.30
N THR A 64 -5.21 -0.75 6.92
CA THR A 64 -4.67 -0.39 8.22
C THR A 64 -3.17 -0.60 8.25
N ILE A 65 -2.50 0.21 9.07
CA ILE A 65 -1.08 0.07 9.36
C ILE A 65 -0.94 0.07 10.87
N VAL A 66 -0.25 -0.93 11.42
CA VAL A 66 0.07 -1.00 12.84
C VAL A 66 1.58 -1.10 13.03
N PRO A 67 2.10 -0.72 14.20
CA PRO A 67 3.53 -0.87 14.47
C PRO A 67 3.95 -2.34 14.44
N GLU A 68 5.19 -2.60 14.03
CA GLU A 68 5.77 -3.94 14.04
C GLU A 68 5.96 -4.46 15.47
N GLN A 69 6.20 -3.55 16.41
CA GLN A 69 6.25 -3.88 17.84
C GLN A 69 5.07 -3.22 18.53
N VAL A 70 4.23 -4.05 19.15
CA VAL A 70 3.00 -3.58 19.78
C VAL A 70 3.19 -3.52 21.29
N GLU A 71 3.03 -2.32 21.86
CA GLU A 71 2.91 -2.11 23.30
C GLU A 71 1.47 -1.74 23.60
N VAL A 72 0.81 -2.53 24.44
CA VAL A 72 -0.63 -2.36 24.72
C VAL A 72 -0.94 -0.96 25.27
N ALA A 73 -0.03 -0.39 26.06
CA ALA A 73 -0.23 0.92 26.68
C ALA A 73 -0.12 2.09 25.70
N THR A 74 0.56 1.90 24.56
CA THR A 74 0.85 2.96 23.61
C THR A 74 0.51 2.58 22.16
N ILE A 75 -0.42 1.65 21.98
CA ILE A 75 -0.78 1.19 20.65
C ILE A 75 -1.35 2.34 19.81
N LYS A 76 -0.78 2.50 18.63
CA LYS A 76 -1.24 3.45 17.62
C LYS A 76 -1.43 2.70 16.30
N GLY A 77 -2.29 3.23 15.47
CA GLY A 77 -2.51 2.69 14.14
C GLY A 77 -3.09 3.74 13.22
N VAL A 78 -3.01 3.47 11.94
CA VAL A 78 -3.60 4.32 10.91
C VAL A 78 -4.59 3.48 10.12
N GLN A 79 -5.80 4.01 9.92
CA GLN A 79 -6.77 3.48 8.99
C GLN A 79 -6.79 4.39 7.77
N PHE A 80 -6.91 3.83 6.59
CA PHE A 80 -6.93 4.62 5.37
C PHE A 80 -7.96 4.11 4.37
N GLN A 81 -8.37 5.00 3.48
CA GLN A 81 -9.12 4.69 2.28
C GLN A 81 -8.35 5.23 1.09
N GLY A 82 -8.39 4.53 0.00
CA GLY A 82 -7.66 4.93 -1.18
C GLY A 82 -8.18 4.29 -2.45
N VAL A 83 -7.50 4.59 -3.53
CA VAL A 83 -7.82 4.06 -4.84
C VAL A 83 -6.54 3.60 -5.53
N LEU A 84 -6.61 2.42 -6.16
CA LEU A 84 -5.49 1.91 -6.95
C LEU A 84 -5.36 2.73 -8.23
N LEU A 85 -4.16 3.26 -8.46
CA LEU A 85 -3.88 4.03 -9.66
C LEU A 85 -3.32 3.13 -10.76
N ASN A 86 -3.65 3.47 -11.99
CA ASN A 86 -3.17 2.76 -13.16
C ASN A 86 -2.65 3.76 -14.19
N ASP A 87 -1.77 4.66 -13.74
CA ASP A 87 -1.35 5.81 -14.51
C ASP A 87 0.09 5.73 -14.96
N GLY A 88 0.28 5.47 -16.23
CA GLY A 88 1.41 5.84 -17.01
C GLY A 88 2.80 5.43 -16.54
N ILE A 89 3.75 5.70 -17.42
CA ILE A 89 5.14 5.26 -17.23
C ILE A 89 5.89 6.08 -16.19
N GLU A 90 5.57 7.38 -16.05
CA GLU A 90 6.23 8.22 -15.06
C GLU A 90 5.92 7.77 -13.63
N LEU A 91 4.64 7.48 -13.36
CA LEU A 91 4.24 6.97 -12.05
C LEU A 91 4.88 5.60 -11.79
N ALA A 92 4.90 4.73 -12.78
CA ALA A 92 5.50 3.40 -12.65
C ALA A 92 7.00 3.50 -12.31
N MET A 93 7.74 4.41 -12.95
CA MET A 93 9.15 4.61 -12.69
C MET A 93 9.39 5.16 -11.28
N LYS A 94 8.61 6.16 -10.89
CA LYS A 94 8.71 6.77 -9.57
C LYS A 94 8.37 5.78 -8.45
N ALA A 95 7.33 5.00 -8.65
CA ALA A 95 6.91 3.97 -7.69
C ALA A 95 7.96 2.88 -7.56
N SER A 96 8.48 2.36 -8.67
CA SER A 96 9.53 1.35 -8.65
C SER A 96 10.79 1.85 -7.95
N ALA A 97 11.20 3.09 -8.21
CA ALA A 97 12.35 3.68 -7.54
C ALA A 97 12.14 3.76 -6.03
N SER A 98 10.97 4.18 -5.59
CA SER A 98 10.62 4.27 -4.17
C SER A 98 10.65 2.88 -3.50
N TYR A 99 9.99 1.91 -4.12
CA TYR A 99 9.86 0.58 -3.53
C TYR A 99 11.21 -0.14 -3.44
N TYR A 100 11.97 -0.15 -4.52
CA TYR A 100 13.25 -0.88 -4.56
C TYR A 100 14.36 -0.16 -3.80
N SER A 101 14.25 1.14 -3.58
CA SER A 101 15.13 1.85 -2.66
C SER A 101 14.96 1.35 -1.23
N ARG A 102 13.72 1.07 -0.84
CA ARG A 102 13.41 0.56 0.50
C ARG A 102 13.63 -0.94 0.64
N PHE A 103 13.33 -1.69 -0.41
CA PHE A 103 13.39 -3.16 -0.43
C PHE A 103 14.21 -3.67 -1.62
N PRO A 104 15.54 -3.51 -1.58
CA PRO A 104 16.38 -3.89 -2.75
C PRO A 104 16.26 -5.36 -3.15
N PHE A 105 16.10 -6.28 -2.18
CA PHE A 105 15.99 -7.71 -2.47
C PHE A 105 14.72 -8.06 -3.26
N ALA A 106 13.71 -7.21 -3.22
CA ALA A 106 12.48 -7.47 -3.95
C ALA A 106 12.65 -7.41 -5.46
N MET A 107 13.75 -6.84 -5.96
CA MET A 107 14.02 -6.78 -7.41
C MET A 107 14.12 -8.15 -8.05
N VAL A 108 14.55 -9.16 -7.31
CA VAL A 108 14.70 -10.52 -7.85
C VAL A 108 13.44 -11.37 -7.70
N VAL A 109 12.42 -10.84 -7.05
CA VAL A 109 11.15 -11.54 -6.85
C VAL A 109 10.18 -11.13 -7.96
N PRO A 110 9.59 -12.08 -8.71
CA PRO A 110 8.60 -11.74 -9.73
C PRO A 110 7.37 -11.08 -9.10
N GLY A 111 6.82 -10.09 -9.78
CA GLY A 111 5.63 -9.41 -9.31
C GLY A 111 5.42 -8.07 -10.00
N LYS A 112 4.36 -7.41 -9.61
CA LYS A 112 3.93 -6.15 -10.18
C LYS A 112 3.91 -5.06 -9.11
N ILE A 113 4.51 -3.90 -9.42
CA ILE A 113 4.44 -2.72 -8.56
C ILE A 113 3.07 -2.07 -8.73
N GLN A 114 2.41 -1.84 -7.60
CA GLN A 114 1.09 -1.21 -7.56
C GLN A 114 1.15 0.04 -6.69
N VAL A 115 0.29 1.00 -7.00
CA VAL A 115 0.24 2.29 -6.31
C VAL A 115 -1.18 2.55 -5.82
N ILE A 116 -1.33 2.85 -4.54
CA ILE A 116 -2.58 3.28 -3.95
C ILE A 116 -2.45 4.76 -3.59
N GLU A 117 -3.35 5.57 -4.14
CA GLU A 117 -3.45 6.95 -3.70
C GLU A 117 -4.34 7.00 -2.47
N LEU A 118 -3.78 7.44 -1.34
CA LEU A 118 -4.54 7.58 -0.11
C LEU A 118 -5.42 8.82 -0.19
N GLN A 119 -6.71 8.65 0.03
CA GLN A 119 -7.69 9.73 0.00
C GLN A 119 -8.07 10.19 1.40
N GLN A 120 -7.99 9.30 2.37
CA GLN A 120 -8.18 9.58 3.79
C GLN A 120 -7.25 8.71 4.62
N ALA A 121 -6.75 9.27 5.68
CA ALA A 121 -5.99 8.53 6.68
C ALA A 121 -6.01 9.26 8.04
#